data_4fe4c2f295ee47e62f19f4b978170373
#
_entry.id   4fe4c2f295ee47e62f19f4b978170373
#
_cell.length_a   1.000
_cell.length_b   1.000
_cell.length_c   1.000
_cell.angle_alpha   90.00
_cell.angle_beta   90.00
_cell.angle_gamma   90.00
#
_symmetry.space_group_name_H-M   'P 1'
#
loop_
_entity.id
_entity.type
_entity.pdbx_description
1 polymer ?
#
loop_
_entity_poly.entity_id
_entity_poly.type
_entity_poly.pdbx_seq_one_letter_code
_entity_poly.pdbx_strand_id
1 'polypeptide(L)'
;MMHGHGKSDPAIVAGKPANKVEPSTAEPVEPRAGTEGNADEQSTHRTQCLERVSQAFDRVRQAARLRKKEKFTALLQHINIDLLREAFFALRRDAAPGIDGLTWQAYEADLEQKLTDLHSRVHRGAYRALPSRRTYIPKADGNQRPLAVAIWPS
;
A
#
# COMPACT_ATOMS: atom_id res chain seq x y z
N MET A 1 -54.78 -29.21 -33.66
CA MET A 1 -55.21 -28.09 -34.50
C MET A 1 -54.78 -26.78 -33.83
N MET A 2 -54.14 -25.94 -34.61
CA MET A 2 -53.89 -24.50 -34.48
C MET A 2 -52.81 -23.99 -33.51
N HIS A 3 -51.78 -23.58 -34.18
CA HIS A 3 -50.61 -22.82 -33.78
C HIS A 3 -50.94 -21.39 -33.36
N GLY A 4 -50.36 -20.91 -32.26
CA GLY A 4 -50.34 -19.52 -31.87
C GLY A 4 -48.90 -18.98 -31.93
N HIS A 5 -48.61 -18.12 -32.92
CA HIS A 5 -47.33 -17.43 -33.06
C HIS A 5 -47.25 -16.29 -32.04
N GLY A 6 -46.30 -16.38 -31.13
CA GLY A 6 -45.85 -15.26 -30.28
C GLY A 6 -44.88 -14.38 -31.06
N LYS A 7 -45.28 -13.12 -31.32
CA LYS A 7 -44.44 -12.08 -31.92
C LYS A 7 -43.41 -11.59 -30.87
N SER A 8 -42.16 -11.68 -31.25
CA SER A 8 -41.05 -11.04 -30.51
C SER A 8 -41.08 -9.54 -30.79
N ASP A 9 -41.17 -8.74 -29.73
CA ASP A 9 -40.99 -7.30 -29.81
C ASP A 9 -39.49 -6.94 -29.95
N PRO A 10 -39.13 -5.97 -30.82
CA PRO A 10 -37.76 -5.53 -30.95
C PRO A 10 -37.35 -4.62 -29.75
N ALA A 11 -36.17 -4.91 -29.18
CA ALA A 11 -35.56 -4.11 -28.14
C ALA A 11 -35.28 -2.68 -28.61
N ILE A 12 -35.87 -1.69 -27.92
CA ILE A 12 -35.61 -0.28 -28.11
C ILE A 12 -34.27 0.05 -27.49
N VAL A 13 -33.22 0.24 -28.31
CA VAL A 13 -31.95 0.79 -27.89
C VAL A 13 -32.07 2.29 -27.76
N ALA A 14 -32.06 2.80 -26.53
CA ALA A 14 -32.02 4.24 -26.27
C ALA A 14 -30.68 4.80 -26.72
N GLY A 15 -30.68 5.67 -27.73
CA GLY A 15 -29.50 6.38 -28.20
C GLY A 15 -28.97 7.34 -27.13
N LYS A 16 -27.68 7.22 -26.81
CA LYS A 16 -26.96 8.15 -25.95
C LYS A 16 -26.89 9.53 -26.60
N PRO A 17 -27.26 10.64 -25.92
CA PRO A 17 -27.09 11.97 -26.49
C PRO A 17 -25.59 12.30 -26.60
N ALA A 18 -25.19 12.84 -27.76
CA ALA A 18 -23.85 13.30 -28.01
C ALA A 18 -23.52 14.48 -27.08
N ASN A 19 -22.42 14.34 -26.37
CA ASN A 19 -21.88 15.37 -25.48
C ASN A 19 -21.31 16.50 -26.34
N LYS A 20 -22.00 17.63 -26.37
CA LYS A 20 -21.60 18.86 -27.07
C LYS A 20 -20.47 19.48 -26.26
N VAL A 21 -19.23 19.36 -26.75
CA VAL A 21 -18.05 20.01 -26.17
C VAL A 21 -18.15 21.50 -26.53
N GLU A 22 -18.45 22.33 -25.55
CA GLU A 22 -18.26 23.77 -25.68
C GLU A 22 -16.78 24.09 -25.36
N PRO A 23 -16.15 25.02 -26.13
CA PRO A 23 -14.77 25.41 -25.85
C PRO A 23 -14.72 26.24 -24.56
N SER A 24 -14.19 25.66 -23.51
CA SER A 24 -13.86 26.36 -22.27
C SER A 24 -12.78 27.40 -22.55
N THR A 25 -13.13 28.67 -22.36
CA THR A 25 -12.22 29.80 -22.36
C THR A 25 -11.18 29.55 -21.26
N ALA A 26 -9.92 29.34 -21.63
CA ALA A 26 -8.83 29.17 -20.70
C ALA A 26 -8.62 30.48 -19.91
N GLU A 27 -8.91 30.48 -18.64
CA GLU A 27 -8.45 31.55 -17.73
C GLU A 27 -6.91 31.48 -17.63
N PRO A 28 -6.22 32.65 -17.66
CA PRO A 28 -4.78 32.68 -17.48
C PRO A 28 -4.43 32.25 -16.06
N VAL A 29 -3.71 31.13 -15.93
CA VAL A 29 -3.14 30.66 -14.68
C VAL A 29 -2.05 31.65 -14.25
N GLU A 30 -2.29 32.41 -13.20
CA GLU A 30 -1.26 33.23 -12.57
C GLU A 30 -0.10 32.33 -12.08
N PRO A 31 1.17 32.66 -12.38
CA PRO A 31 2.29 31.92 -11.84
C PRO A 31 2.38 32.18 -10.34
N ARG A 32 2.02 31.17 -9.52
CA ARG A 32 2.32 31.19 -8.10
C ARG A 32 3.84 31.23 -7.95
N ALA A 33 4.33 32.29 -7.31
CA ALA A 33 5.72 32.42 -6.90
C ALA A 33 6.11 31.15 -6.13
N GLY A 34 7.05 30.39 -6.69
CA GLY A 34 7.55 29.17 -6.09
C GLY A 34 8.22 29.48 -4.77
N THR A 35 7.76 28.82 -3.72
CA THR A 35 8.58 28.63 -2.53
C THR A 35 9.65 27.60 -2.91
N GLU A 36 10.75 28.06 -3.48
CA GLU A 36 11.96 27.26 -3.65
C GLU A 36 12.52 27.01 -2.25
N GLY A 37 12.44 25.78 -1.81
CA GLY A 37 13.02 25.37 -0.54
C GLY A 37 12.73 23.91 -0.21
N ASN A 38 13.71 23.05 -0.41
CA ASN A 38 13.86 21.74 0.27
C ASN A 38 12.97 20.55 -0.16
N ALA A 39 12.12 20.65 -1.17
CA ALA A 39 11.33 19.51 -1.65
C ALA A 39 12.14 18.56 -2.53
N ASP A 40 13.15 19.06 -3.25
CA ASP A 40 13.90 18.26 -4.24
C ASP A 40 14.91 17.29 -3.60
N GLU A 41 15.58 17.67 -2.53
CA GLU A 41 16.58 16.80 -1.88
C GLU A 41 15.92 15.61 -1.19
N GLN A 42 14.78 15.82 -0.51
CA GLN A 42 14.02 14.74 0.13
C GLN A 42 13.40 13.79 -0.91
N SER A 43 12.93 14.32 -2.03
CA SER A 43 12.38 13.53 -3.14
C SER A 43 13.46 12.65 -3.77
N THR A 44 14.63 13.20 -4.03
CA THR A 44 15.77 12.50 -4.65
C THR A 44 16.28 11.38 -3.73
N HIS A 45 16.43 11.65 -2.44
CA HIS A 45 16.88 10.66 -1.46
C HIS A 45 15.87 9.50 -1.35
N ARG A 46 14.58 9.80 -1.32
CA ARG A 46 13.52 8.79 -1.30
C ARG A 46 13.53 7.90 -2.54
N THR A 47 13.68 8.48 -3.72
CA THR A 47 13.76 7.74 -4.98
C THR A 47 14.98 6.79 -5.00
N GLN A 48 16.14 7.25 -4.54
CA GLN A 48 17.34 6.41 -4.43
C GLN A 48 17.18 5.26 -3.43
N CYS A 49 16.51 5.49 -2.30
CA CYS A 49 16.19 4.45 -1.33
C CYS A 49 15.28 3.37 -1.94
N LEU A 50 14.22 3.78 -2.64
CA LEU A 50 13.31 2.86 -3.33
C LEU A 50 14.02 1.99 -4.37
N GLU A 51 14.92 2.59 -5.15
CA GLU A 51 15.71 1.86 -6.14
C GLU A 51 16.64 0.82 -5.49
N ARG A 52 17.33 1.17 -4.42
CA ARG A 52 18.21 0.22 -3.68
C ARG A 52 17.41 -0.95 -3.10
N VAL A 53 16.27 -0.66 -2.51
CA VAL A 53 15.37 -1.68 -1.94
C VAL A 53 14.86 -2.60 -3.06
N SER A 54 14.40 -2.03 -4.17
CA SER A 54 13.93 -2.79 -5.34
C SER A 54 15.02 -3.71 -5.88
N GLN A 55 16.23 -3.19 -6.11
CA GLN A 55 17.37 -3.96 -6.59
C GLN A 55 17.77 -5.10 -5.64
N ALA A 56 17.72 -4.88 -4.33
CA ALA A 56 18.01 -5.91 -3.35
C ALA A 56 16.99 -7.07 -3.43
N PHE A 57 15.71 -6.74 -3.53
CA PHE A 57 14.67 -7.75 -3.71
C PHE A 57 14.74 -8.49 -5.04
N ASP A 58 15.11 -7.81 -6.12
CA ASP A 58 15.26 -8.46 -7.41
C ASP A 58 16.40 -9.48 -7.42
N ARG A 59 17.50 -9.20 -6.74
CA ARG A 59 18.58 -10.19 -6.52
C ARG A 59 18.06 -11.42 -5.75
N VAL A 60 17.30 -11.21 -4.68
CA VAL A 60 16.70 -12.31 -3.91
C VAL A 60 15.73 -13.11 -4.77
N ARG A 61 14.84 -12.45 -5.52
CA ARG A 61 13.89 -13.11 -6.44
C ARG A 61 14.61 -13.90 -7.53
N GLN A 62 15.66 -13.35 -8.11
CA GLN A 62 16.48 -14.02 -9.11
C GLN A 62 17.17 -15.25 -8.53
N ALA A 63 17.80 -15.12 -7.36
CA ALA A 63 18.41 -16.25 -6.67
C ALA A 63 17.38 -17.35 -6.35
N ALA A 64 16.17 -16.98 -5.88
CA ALA A 64 15.10 -17.93 -5.62
C ALA A 64 14.63 -18.68 -6.88
N ARG A 65 14.58 -18.01 -8.02
CA ARG A 65 14.22 -18.65 -9.30
C ARG A 65 15.28 -19.64 -9.80
N LEU A 66 16.55 -19.27 -9.63
CA LEU A 66 17.68 -20.09 -10.08
C LEU A 66 17.96 -21.25 -9.12
N ARG A 67 17.81 -21.04 -7.81
CA ARG A 67 18.20 -21.99 -6.74
C ARG A 67 17.00 -22.49 -5.97
N LYS A 68 16.04 -23.06 -6.66
CA LYS A 68 14.73 -23.48 -6.11
C LYS A 68 14.79 -24.42 -4.90
N LYS A 69 15.91 -25.16 -4.73
CA LYS A 69 16.08 -26.16 -3.65
C LYS A 69 16.98 -25.67 -2.51
N GLU A 70 17.59 -24.50 -2.66
CA GLU A 70 18.46 -23.93 -1.62
C GLU A 70 17.67 -23.16 -0.59
N LYS A 71 18.05 -23.28 0.68
CA LYS A 71 17.49 -22.48 1.77
C LYS A 71 18.25 -21.16 1.86
N PHE A 72 17.51 -20.07 1.92
CA PHE A 72 18.11 -18.77 2.18
C PHE A 72 18.45 -18.65 3.68
N THR A 73 19.71 -18.43 3.99
CA THR A 73 20.19 -18.31 5.36
C THR A 73 20.48 -16.86 5.78
N ALA A 74 20.62 -15.95 4.82
CA ALA A 74 21.08 -14.58 5.04
C ALA A 74 20.07 -13.52 4.62
N LEU A 75 18.76 -13.79 4.68
CA LEU A 75 17.72 -12.82 4.27
C LEU A 75 17.65 -11.60 5.21
N LEU A 76 18.02 -11.74 6.48
CA LEU A 76 17.97 -10.64 7.43
C LEU A 76 18.89 -9.47 7.03
N GLN A 77 20.00 -9.72 6.34
CA GLN A 77 20.87 -8.64 5.85
C GLN A 77 20.20 -7.68 4.87
N HIS A 78 19.10 -8.10 4.25
CA HIS A 78 18.32 -7.24 3.36
C HIS A 78 17.29 -6.39 4.10
N ILE A 79 17.05 -6.67 5.39
CA ILE A 79 16.21 -5.86 6.26
C ILE A 79 17.09 -4.76 6.85
N ASN A 80 17.13 -3.62 6.20
CA ASN A 80 17.81 -2.41 6.66
C ASN A 80 16.79 -1.32 7.03
N ILE A 81 17.25 -0.24 7.63
CA ILE A 81 16.39 0.88 8.07
C ILE A 81 15.67 1.52 6.88
N ASP A 82 16.34 1.64 5.74
CA ASP A 82 15.75 2.21 4.53
C ASP A 82 14.55 1.39 4.04
N LEU A 83 14.67 0.05 4.05
CA LEU A 83 13.56 -0.84 3.72
C LEU A 83 12.39 -0.69 4.70
N LEU A 84 12.69 -0.62 6.01
CA LEU A 84 11.66 -0.45 7.03
C LEU A 84 10.95 0.90 6.88
N ARG A 85 11.70 1.96 6.56
CA ARG A 85 11.15 3.29 6.28
C ARG A 85 10.22 3.27 5.06
N GLU A 86 10.65 2.68 3.95
CA GLU A 86 9.83 2.56 2.75
C GLU A 86 8.59 1.71 2.99
N ALA A 87 8.71 0.62 3.74
CA ALA A 87 7.57 -0.20 4.14
C ALA A 87 6.56 0.60 4.98
N PHE A 88 7.04 1.44 5.90
CA PHE A 88 6.18 2.32 6.69
C PHE A 88 5.42 3.32 5.80
N PHE A 89 6.11 3.99 4.88
CA PHE A 89 5.46 4.96 3.98
C PHE A 89 4.55 4.32 2.92
N ALA A 90 4.68 3.04 2.66
CA ALA A 90 3.76 2.28 1.83
C ALA A 90 2.43 1.93 2.54
N LEU A 91 2.38 2.07 3.87
CA LEU A 91 1.14 1.86 4.63
C LEU A 91 0.16 3.00 4.41
N ARG A 92 -1.12 2.70 4.54
CA ARG A 92 -2.19 3.70 4.43
C ARG A 92 -2.17 4.63 5.64
N ARG A 93 -2.08 5.93 5.40
CA ARG A 93 -2.03 6.97 6.45
C ARG A 93 -3.33 7.10 7.24
N ASP A 94 -4.45 6.82 6.60
CA ASP A 94 -5.82 6.88 7.12
C ASP A 94 -6.33 5.50 7.60
N ALA A 95 -5.42 4.54 7.79
CA ALA A 95 -5.79 3.24 8.34
C ALA A 95 -6.27 3.37 9.80
N ALA A 96 -7.16 2.45 10.19
CA ALA A 96 -7.60 2.36 11.58
C ALA A 96 -6.40 2.14 12.51
N PRO A 97 -6.43 2.72 13.72
CA PRO A 97 -5.37 2.54 14.70
C PRO A 97 -5.21 1.07 15.09
N GLY A 98 -4.03 0.69 15.54
CA GLY A 98 -3.77 -0.61 16.14
C GLY A 98 -4.58 -0.84 17.43
N ILE A 99 -4.43 -1.99 18.07
CA ILE A 99 -5.10 -2.29 19.34
C ILE A 99 -4.65 -1.36 20.46
N ASP A 100 -3.41 -0.91 20.37
CA ASP A 100 -2.75 0.06 21.25
C ASP A 100 -3.26 1.50 21.07
N GLY A 101 -4.16 1.71 20.12
CA GLY A 101 -4.67 3.04 19.76
C GLY A 101 -3.69 3.89 18.98
N LEU A 102 -2.52 3.36 18.63
CA LEU A 102 -1.50 4.10 17.91
C LEU A 102 -1.90 4.26 16.43
N THR A 103 -1.94 5.52 15.98
CA THR A 103 -2.21 5.86 14.58
C THR A 103 -0.92 5.94 13.78
N TRP A 104 -1.04 5.96 12.46
CA TRP A 104 0.09 6.14 11.55
C TRP A 104 0.86 7.43 11.86
N GLN A 105 0.16 8.55 12.09
CA GLN A 105 0.76 9.86 12.39
C GLN A 105 1.49 9.86 13.75
N ALA A 106 0.90 9.22 14.76
CA ALA A 106 1.53 9.10 16.07
C ALA A 106 2.79 8.20 16.03
N TYR A 107 2.81 7.20 15.15
CA TYR A 107 4.01 6.39 14.93
C TYR A 107 5.10 7.18 14.19
N GLU A 108 4.72 7.99 13.19
CA GLU A 108 5.62 8.83 12.39
C GLU A 108 6.42 9.84 13.23
N ALA A 109 5.85 10.35 14.32
CA ALA A 109 6.49 11.36 15.17
C ALA A 109 7.90 10.95 15.65
N ASP A 110 8.10 9.66 15.99
CA ASP A 110 9.39 9.12 16.44
C ASP A 110 9.90 8.00 15.51
N LEU A 111 9.61 8.11 14.22
CA LEU A 111 9.80 7.04 13.24
C LEU A 111 11.21 6.49 13.25
N GLU A 112 12.24 7.34 13.13
CA GLU A 112 13.62 6.91 13.01
C GLU A 112 14.11 6.14 14.24
N GLN A 113 13.73 6.59 15.42
CA GLN A 113 14.07 5.90 16.67
C GLN A 113 13.41 4.53 16.76
N LYS A 114 12.11 4.46 16.43
CA LYS A 114 11.33 3.21 16.43
C LYS A 114 11.85 2.21 15.38
N LEU A 115 12.20 2.69 14.19
CA LEU A 115 12.76 1.83 13.14
C LEU A 115 14.15 1.33 13.51
N THR A 116 14.98 2.15 14.13
CA THR A 116 16.33 1.76 14.58
C THR A 116 16.24 0.69 15.68
N ASP A 117 15.34 0.85 16.64
CA ASP A 117 15.10 -0.13 17.68
C ASP A 117 14.54 -1.44 17.10
N LEU A 118 13.54 -1.36 16.24
CA LEU A 118 12.95 -2.52 15.55
C LEU A 118 14.03 -3.28 14.76
N HIS A 119 14.82 -2.58 13.96
CA HIS A 119 15.93 -3.15 13.20
C HIS A 119 16.91 -3.88 14.12
N SER A 120 17.33 -3.24 15.20
CA SER A 120 18.25 -3.82 16.19
C SER A 120 17.68 -5.09 16.83
N ARG A 121 16.41 -5.09 17.22
CA ARG A 121 15.73 -6.27 17.80
C ARG A 121 15.59 -7.41 16.80
N VAL A 122 15.25 -7.12 15.56
CA VAL A 122 15.13 -8.12 14.50
C VAL A 122 16.48 -8.79 14.24
N HIS A 123 17.55 -8.01 14.09
CA HIS A 123 18.89 -8.54 13.81
C HIS A 123 19.49 -9.33 14.97
N ARG A 124 19.15 -8.99 16.20
CA ARG A 124 19.58 -9.76 17.40
C ARG A 124 18.69 -10.98 17.67
N GLY A 125 17.63 -11.19 16.90
CA GLY A 125 16.66 -12.26 17.15
C GLY A 125 15.80 -12.05 18.42
N ALA A 126 15.81 -10.82 18.95
CA ALA A 126 15.05 -10.45 20.15
C ALA A 126 13.63 -9.94 19.83
N TYR A 127 13.31 -9.74 18.56
CA TYR A 127 11.97 -9.30 18.16
C TYR A 127 10.95 -10.39 18.44
N ARG A 128 9.90 -10.02 19.16
CA ARG A 128 8.72 -10.87 19.39
C ARG A 128 7.47 -10.07 18.98
N ALA A 129 6.71 -10.62 18.04
CA ALA A 129 5.45 -10.02 17.66
C ALA A 129 4.47 -10.05 18.83
N LEU A 130 3.82 -8.93 19.10
CA LEU A 130 2.78 -8.85 20.11
C LEU A 130 1.50 -9.55 19.62
N PRO A 131 0.66 -10.08 20.53
CA PRO A 131 -0.57 -10.76 20.16
C PRO A 131 -1.53 -9.82 19.42
N SER A 132 -2.09 -10.26 18.31
CA SER A 132 -3.14 -9.54 17.60
C SER A 132 -4.52 -9.84 18.18
N ARG A 133 -5.43 -8.85 18.16
CA ARG A 133 -6.82 -9.05 18.52
C ARG A 133 -7.61 -9.57 17.33
N ARG A 134 -8.34 -10.67 17.54
CA ARG A 134 -9.25 -11.18 16.51
C ARG A 134 -10.57 -10.41 16.56
N THR A 135 -10.97 -9.86 15.43
CA THR A 135 -12.26 -9.20 15.21
C THR A 135 -12.98 -9.91 14.06
N TYR A 136 -14.29 -10.00 14.13
CA TYR A 136 -15.08 -10.65 13.11
C TYR A 136 -15.82 -9.61 12.26
N ILE A 137 -15.70 -9.73 10.94
CA ILE A 137 -16.39 -8.86 9.98
C ILE A 137 -17.49 -9.69 9.30
N PRO A 138 -18.73 -9.19 9.25
CA PRO A 138 -19.81 -9.87 8.54
C PRO A 138 -19.52 -9.89 7.03
N LYS A 139 -19.82 -11.02 6.39
CA LYS A 139 -19.82 -11.17 4.94
C LYS A 139 -21.23 -11.01 4.38
N ALA A 140 -21.33 -10.73 3.09
CA ALA A 140 -22.61 -10.63 2.39
C ALA A 140 -23.44 -11.94 2.40
N ASP A 141 -22.78 -13.08 2.58
CA ASP A 141 -23.38 -14.41 2.69
C ASP A 141 -23.88 -14.78 4.10
N GLY A 142 -23.88 -13.83 5.05
CA GLY A 142 -24.27 -14.04 6.44
C GLY A 142 -23.20 -14.69 7.32
N ASN A 143 -22.10 -15.16 6.75
CA ASN A 143 -20.97 -15.72 7.49
C ASN A 143 -20.08 -14.62 8.07
N GLN A 144 -19.23 -14.96 9.05
CA GLN A 144 -18.25 -14.04 9.62
C GLN A 144 -16.84 -14.37 9.13
N ARG A 145 -16.07 -13.34 8.79
CA ARG A 145 -14.64 -13.45 8.44
C ARG A 145 -13.79 -12.97 9.61
N PRO A 146 -12.90 -13.80 10.16
CA PRO A 146 -11.97 -13.35 11.18
C PRO A 146 -10.92 -12.39 10.56
N LEU A 147 -10.69 -11.30 11.23
CA LEU A 147 -9.62 -10.32 10.94
C LEU A 147 -8.73 -10.22 12.16
N ALA A 148 -7.43 -10.30 11.97
CA ALA A 148 -6.45 -10.04 13.02
C ALA A 148 -6.02 -8.56 12.95
N VAL A 149 -6.28 -7.81 14.01
CA VAL A 149 -5.79 -6.44 14.17
C VAL A 149 -4.47 -6.51 14.92
N ALA A 150 -3.40 -6.07 14.28
CA ALA A 150 -2.05 -6.07 14.85
C ALA A 150 -1.82 -4.87 15.77
N ILE A 151 -0.76 -4.97 16.58
CA ILE A 151 -0.18 -3.87 17.34
C ILE A 151 1.02 -3.35 16.56
N TRP A 152 1.27 -2.04 16.63
CA TRP A 152 2.46 -1.46 16.07
C TRP A 152 3.71 -1.99 16.79
N PRO A 153 4.80 -2.26 16.07
CA PRO A 153 6.06 -2.66 16.71
C PRO A 153 6.61 -1.47 17.52
N SER A 154 6.63 -1.61 18.82
CA SER A 154 7.19 -0.65 19.78
C SER A 154 8.63 -1.02 20.11
#